data_a50e84aafb2ab6f86557de301d110a4b
#
_entry.id   a50e84aafb2ab6f86557de301d110a4b
#
_cell.length_a   1.000
_cell.length_b   1.000
_cell.length_c   1.000
_cell.angle_alpha   90.00
_cell.angle_beta   90.00
_cell.angle_gamma   90.00
#
_symmetry.space_group_name_H-M   'P 1'
#
loop_
_entity.id
_entity.type
_entity.pdbx_description
1 polymer ?
#
loop_
_entity_poly.entity_id
_entity_poly.type
_entity_poly.pdbx_seq_one_letter_code
_entity_poly.pdbx_strand_id
1 'polypeptide(L)'
;SAPRGGDLLSGGLPCYATYRCADGKYMAVGALEGKFWKICCTTLERPEWVARQWDASLRSDMAALFATRPRDDWAERFLPTDCCVTPILSPEEALRNEQLQARGMIIEGDGLTQFAPPLKLSEYEFTVRQTAPRPGQHNEAILRAAGYAAEDIARLQAGGALG
;
A
#
# COMPACT_ATOMS: atom_id res chain seq x y z
N SER A 1 11.01 10.26 -24.12
CA SER A 1 10.42 9.80 -22.84
C SER A 1 11.26 8.67 -22.26
N ALA A 2 11.52 8.68 -20.98
CA ALA A 2 12.20 7.58 -20.30
C ALA A 2 11.38 6.29 -20.43
N PRO A 3 12.02 5.10 -20.52
CA PRO A 3 11.31 3.83 -20.46
C PRO A 3 10.61 3.68 -19.11
N ARG A 4 9.60 2.82 -19.02
CA ARG A 4 8.90 2.54 -17.76
C ARG A 4 9.90 2.13 -16.66
N GLY A 5 9.83 2.79 -15.50
CA GLY A 5 10.79 2.58 -14.40
C GLY A 5 12.13 3.29 -14.56
N GLY A 6 12.29 4.15 -15.56
CA GLY A 6 13.57 4.80 -15.89
C GLY A 6 13.66 6.29 -15.55
N ASP A 7 12.60 6.90 -14.99
CA ASP A 7 12.64 8.30 -14.57
C ASP A 7 12.85 8.47 -13.04
N LEU A 8 12.96 9.74 -12.62
CA LEU A 8 13.25 10.13 -11.23
C LEU A 8 12.34 9.45 -10.19
N LEU A 9 11.03 9.43 -10.44
CA LEU A 9 10.03 8.96 -9.47
C LEU A 9 9.48 7.56 -9.78
N SER A 10 10.02 6.90 -10.78
CA SER A 10 9.58 5.55 -11.17
C SER A 10 10.66 4.47 -10.98
N GLY A 11 11.72 4.76 -10.25
CA GLY A 11 12.75 3.79 -9.92
C GLY A 11 14.04 3.94 -10.73
N GLY A 12 14.20 5.02 -11.49
CA GLY A 12 15.42 5.28 -12.30
C GLY A 12 16.67 5.60 -11.48
N LEU A 13 16.51 6.07 -10.24
CA LEU A 13 17.60 6.52 -9.38
C LEU A 13 17.77 5.68 -8.11
N PRO A 14 18.97 5.60 -7.54
CA PRO A 14 19.24 4.80 -6.35
C PRO A 14 18.50 5.29 -5.11
N CYS A 15 18.26 6.60 -4.99
CA CYS A 15 17.56 7.21 -3.85
C CYS A 15 16.02 7.07 -3.93
N TYR A 16 15.47 6.61 -5.05
CA TYR A 16 14.03 6.45 -5.23
C TYR A 16 13.70 5.18 -6.03
N ALA A 17 13.76 4.04 -5.37
CA ALA A 17 13.56 2.73 -5.99
C ALA A 17 13.15 1.69 -4.96
N THR A 18 12.72 0.52 -5.44
CA THR A 18 12.54 -0.68 -4.62
C THR A 18 13.69 -1.65 -4.82
N TYR A 19 14.09 -2.33 -3.75
CA TYR A 19 15.21 -3.26 -3.75
C TYR A 19 14.80 -4.60 -3.19
N ARG A 20 15.11 -5.67 -3.93
CA ARG A 20 14.83 -7.04 -3.52
C ARG A 20 15.84 -7.50 -2.47
N CYS A 21 15.35 -8.09 -1.39
CA CYS A 21 16.13 -8.66 -0.29
C CYS A 21 16.43 -10.15 -0.50
N ALA A 22 17.29 -10.71 0.34
CA ALA A 22 17.71 -12.12 0.26
C ALA A 22 16.54 -13.12 0.34
N ASP A 23 15.48 -12.78 1.09
CA ASP A 23 14.26 -13.59 1.27
C ASP A 23 13.23 -13.42 0.14
N GLY A 24 13.55 -12.63 -0.90
CA GLY A 24 12.67 -12.34 -2.02
C GLY A 24 11.65 -11.23 -1.76
N LYS A 25 11.53 -10.72 -0.54
CA LYS A 25 10.74 -9.54 -0.18
C LYS A 25 11.48 -8.27 -0.58
N TYR A 26 10.90 -7.08 -0.33
CA TYR A 26 11.43 -5.82 -0.84
C TYR A 26 11.49 -4.74 0.23
N MET A 27 12.50 -3.86 0.10
CA MET A 27 12.54 -2.55 0.75
C MET A 27 12.21 -1.45 -0.26
N ALA A 28 11.52 -0.41 0.20
CA ALA A 28 11.30 0.83 -0.55
C ALA A 28 12.27 1.88 -0.04
N VAL A 29 12.98 2.53 -0.95
CA VAL A 29 13.86 3.68 -0.67
C VAL A 29 13.23 4.91 -1.33
N GLY A 30 12.89 5.92 -0.52
CA GLY A 30 12.29 7.20 -0.95
C GLY A 30 13.12 8.40 -0.47
N ALA A 31 14.44 8.26 -0.38
CA ALA A 31 15.37 9.23 0.20
C ALA A 31 15.78 10.33 -0.81
N LEU A 32 14.79 11.07 -1.34
CA LEU A 32 15.01 12.11 -2.35
C LEU A 32 15.76 13.33 -1.81
N GLU A 33 15.46 13.75 -0.57
CA GLU A 33 16.15 14.88 0.04
C GLU A 33 17.54 14.47 0.50
N GLY A 34 18.53 15.31 0.25
CA GLY A 34 19.95 15.01 0.54
C GLY A 34 20.20 14.64 2.01
N LYS A 35 19.41 15.17 2.96
CA LYS A 35 19.50 14.78 4.37
C LYS A 35 19.09 13.32 4.61
N PHE A 36 18.00 12.86 3.99
CA PHE A 36 17.53 11.49 4.10
C PHE A 36 18.46 10.51 3.36
N TRP A 37 18.96 10.92 2.18
CA TRP A 37 19.94 10.13 1.46
C TRP A 37 21.25 9.93 2.26
N LYS A 38 21.74 10.99 2.91
CA LYS A 38 22.90 10.90 3.79
C LYS A 38 22.68 9.90 4.94
N ILE A 39 21.54 9.95 5.61
CA ILE A 39 21.18 9.01 6.68
C ILE A 39 21.07 7.60 6.12
N CYS A 40 20.41 7.41 4.99
CA CYS A 40 20.29 6.12 4.31
C CYS A 40 21.68 5.52 4.03
N CYS A 41 22.59 6.27 3.40
CA CYS A 41 23.95 5.80 3.11
C CYS A 41 24.74 5.45 4.39
N THR A 42 24.58 6.25 5.46
CA THR A 42 25.22 5.97 6.75
C THR A 42 24.69 4.66 7.35
N THR A 43 23.37 4.45 7.33
CA THR A 43 22.73 3.23 7.85
C THR A 43 23.13 1.99 7.04
N LEU A 44 23.35 2.15 5.74
CA LEU A 44 23.87 1.11 4.86
C LEU A 44 25.37 0.85 5.04
N GLU A 45 26.07 1.66 5.86
CA GLU A 45 27.54 1.62 6.03
C GLU A 45 28.29 1.89 4.70
N ARG A 46 27.75 2.84 3.92
CA ARG A 46 28.27 3.25 2.61
C ARG A 46 28.31 4.79 2.50
N PRO A 47 29.05 5.49 3.36
CA PRO A 47 29.08 6.94 3.34
C PRO A 47 29.61 7.52 2.02
N GLU A 48 30.43 6.75 1.29
CA GLU A 48 30.93 7.13 -0.03
C GLU A 48 29.82 7.26 -1.08
N TRP A 49 28.64 6.66 -0.86
CA TRP A 49 27.52 6.76 -1.80
C TRP A 49 26.75 8.08 -1.70
N VAL A 50 27.01 8.88 -0.67
CA VAL A 50 26.31 10.18 -0.49
C VAL A 50 26.47 11.08 -1.72
N ALA A 51 27.68 11.13 -2.32
CA ALA A 51 27.95 11.91 -3.52
C ALA A 51 27.33 11.34 -4.82
N ARG A 52 26.79 10.11 -4.75
CA ARG A 52 26.27 9.37 -5.91
C ARG A 52 24.73 9.28 -5.93
N GLN A 53 24.03 10.19 -5.24
CA GLN A 53 22.57 10.17 -5.12
C GLN A 53 21.84 10.09 -6.47
N TRP A 54 22.37 10.79 -7.46
CA TRP A 54 21.79 10.93 -8.80
C TRP A 54 22.45 10.06 -9.86
N ASP A 55 23.36 9.21 -9.45
CA ASP A 55 24.08 8.27 -10.32
C ASP A 55 23.28 6.97 -10.48
N ALA A 56 22.57 6.83 -11.60
CA ALA A 56 21.76 5.65 -11.88
C ALA A 56 22.56 4.33 -11.85
N SER A 57 23.89 4.36 -12.10
CA SER A 57 24.74 3.16 -12.06
C SER A 57 24.86 2.57 -10.65
N LEU A 58 24.66 3.39 -9.59
CA LEU A 58 24.68 2.94 -8.20
C LEU A 58 23.53 1.97 -7.85
N ARG A 59 22.47 1.93 -8.66
CA ARG A 59 21.33 1.02 -8.41
C ARG A 59 21.73 -0.45 -8.34
N SER A 60 22.69 -0.87 -9.18
CA SER A 60 23.18 -2.26 -9.16
C SER A 60 23.88 -2.60 -7.86
N ASP A 61 24.71 -1.67 -7.34
CA ASP A 61 25.43 -1.86 -6.09
C ASP A 61 24.47 -1.89 -4.90
N MET A 62 23.47 -0.99 -4.89
CA MET A 62 22.41 -1.01 -3.88
C MET A 62 21.60 -2.30 -3.94
N ALA A 63 21.22 -2.77 -5.13
CA ALA A 63 20.49 -4.02 -5.28
C ALA A 63 21.31 -5.22 -4.76
N ALA A 64 22.62 -5.26 -5.07
CA ALA A 64 23.50 -6.28 -4.54
C ALA A 64 23.61 -6.23 -3.01
N LEU A 65 23.67 -5.02 -2.41
CA LEU A 65 23.73 -4.87 -0.96
C LEU A 65 22.41 -5.30 -0.29
N PHE A 66 21.25 -4.87 -0.78
CA PHE A 66 19.97 -5.29 -0.22
C PHE A 66 19.73 -6.79 -0.32
N ALA A 67 20.25 -7.44 -1.36
CA ALA A 67 20.18 -8.88 -1.54
C ALA A 67 21.01 -9.70 -0.53
N THR A 68 21.83 -9.05 0.30
CA THR A 68 22.69 -9.75 1.30
C THR A 68 21.96 -10.13 2.58
N ARG A 69 20.76 -9.58 2.85
CA ARG A 69 20.00 -9.80 4.09
C ARG A 69 18.50 -9.94 3.81
N PRO A 70 17.74 -10.62 4.69
CA PRO A 70 16.27 -10.60 4.67
C PRO A 70 15.71 -9.18 4.83
N ARG A 71 14.49 -8.96 4.31
CA ARG A 71 13.79 -7.66 4.42
C ARG A 71 13.66 -7.19 5.88
N ASP A 72 13.31 -8.08 6.78
CA ASP A 72 13.01 -7.71 8.17
C ASP A 72 14.29 -7.28 8.91
N ASP A 73 15.45 -7.89 8.62
CA ASP A 73 16.75 -7.44 9.14
C ASP A 73 17.08 -6.01 8.66
N TRP A 74 16.76 -5.69 7.40
CA TRP A 74 16.88 -4.32 6.90
C TRP A 74 15.89 -3.37 7.57
N ALA A 75 14.64 -3.81 7.75
CA ALA A 75 13.60 -3.01 8.42
C ALA A 75 14.01 -2.63 9.83
N GLU A 76 14.54 -3.55 10.63
CA GLU A 76 15.05 -3.29 11.98
C GLU A 76 16.20 -2.28 11.98
N ARG A 77 17.13 -2.34 11.03
CA ARG A 77 18.23 -1.37 10.91
C ARG A 77 17.76 0.04 10.58
N PHE A 78 16.70 0.16 9.77
CA PHE A 78 16.15 1.45 9.35
C PHE A 78 15.11 2.01 10.32
N LEU A 79 14.48 1.18 11.16
CA LEU A 79 13.43 1.58 12.10
C LEU A 79 13.79 2.80 12.98
N PRO A 80 15.02 2.91 13.56
CA PRO A 80 15.39 4.05 14.40
C PRO A 80 15.78 5.29 13.59
N THR A 81 15.72 5.24 12.25
CA THR A 81 16.20 6.31 11.38
C THR A 81 15.05 7.03 10.69
N ASP A 82 15.23 8.34 10.46
CA ASP A 82 14.29 9.13 9.66
C ASP A 82 14.89 9.39 8.28
N CYS A 83 14.81 8.39 7.38
CA CYS A 83 15.42 8.49 6.06
C CYS A 83 14.53 7.99 4.91
N CYS A 84 13.22 7.84 5.13
CA CYS A 84 12.25 7.41 4.11
C CYS A 84 12.60 6.04 3.48
N VAL A 85 13.10 5.10 4.30
CA VAL A 85 13.36 3.72 3.90
C VAL A 85 12.49 2.79 4.74
N THR A 86 11.62 2.00 4.07
CA THR A 86 10.63 1.17 4.74
C THR A 86 10.49 -0.19 4.08
N PRO A 87 10.07 -1.24 4.82
CA PRO A 87 9.72 -2.51 4.21
C PRO A 87 8.46 -2.39 3.34
N ILE A 88 8.42 -3.11 2.24
CA ILE A 88 7.18 -3.32 1.48
C ILE A 88 6.47 -4.52 2.11
N LEU A 89 5.27 -4.27 2.59
CA LEU A 89 4.44 -5.26 3.28
C LEU A 89 3.50 -5.95 2.29
N SER A 90 3.23 -7.24 2.53
CA SER A 90 2.07 -7.90 1.90
C SER A 90 0.75 -7.35 2.48
N PRO A 91 -0.40 -7.57 1.82
CA PRO A 91 -1.69 -7.19 2.40
C PRO A 91 -1.92 -7.77 3.80
N GLU A 92 -1.55 -9.03 4.02
CA GLU A 92 -1.69 -9.71 5.30
C GLU A 92 -0.76 -9.13 6.39
N GLU A 93 0.47 -8.73 6.00
CA GLU A 93 1.39 -8.04 6.89
C GLU A 93 0.89 -6.63 7.21
N ALA A 94 0.34 -5.92 6.22
CA ALA A 94 -0.22 -4.58 6.40
C ALA A 94 -1.42 -4.57 7.36
N LEU A 95 -2.31 -5.58 7.30
CA LEU A 95 -3.42 -5.73 8.23
C LEU A 95 -2.98 -5.86 9.70
N ARG A 96 -1.75 -6.32 9.96
CA ARG A 96 -1.17 -6.46 11.30
C ARG A 96 -0.20 -5.34 11.66
N ASN A 97 0.00 -4.36 10.78
CA ASN A 97 0.93 -3.27 11.01
C ASN A 97 0.43 -2.36 12.13
N GLU A 98 1.25 -2.14 13.15
CA GLU A 98 0.91 -1.36 14.34
C GLU A 98 0.49 0.08 14.03
N GLN A 99 1.16 0.73 13.06
CA GLN A 99 0.83 2.09 12.63
C GLN A 99 -0.57 2.16 11.99
N LEU A 100 -0.92 1.17 11.15
CA LEU A 100 -2.24 1.12 10.52
C LEU A 100 -3.33 0.83 11.55
N GLN A 101 -3.06 -0.06 12.52
CA GLN A 101 -3.98 -0.34 13.62
C GLN A 101 -4.18 0.88 14.52
N ALA A 102 -3.07 1.51 14.98
CA ALA A 102 -3.13 2.70 15.83
C ALA A 102 -3.88 3.87 15.17
N ARG A 103 -3.85 3.95 13.85
CA ARG A 103 -4.60 4.96 13.08
C ARG A 103 -6.06 4.56 12.82
N GLY A 104 -6.51 3.40 13.25
CA GLY A 104 -7.84 2.88 12.94
C GLY A 104 -8.06 2.65 11.44
N MET A 105 -6.99 2.26 10.73
CA MET A 105 -7.04 1.96 9.30
C MET A 105 -7.45 0.52 9.02
N ILE A 106 -7.55 -0.29 10.06
CA ILE A 106 -8.04 -1.67 9.98
C ILE A 106 -9.35 -1.73 10.72
N ILE A 107 -10.40 -2.19 10.06
CA ILE A 107 -11.74 -2.34 10.63
C ILE A 107 -12.22 -3.77 10.44
N GLU A 108 -12.93 -4.27 11.45
CA GLU A 108 -13.56 -5.58 11.44
C GLU A 108 -15.07 -5.42 11.48
N GLY A 109 -15.77 -6.20 10.68
CA GLY A 109 -17.24 -6.23 10.65
C GLY A 109 -17.75 -7.44 9.89
N ASP A 110 -18.80 -8.09 10.41
CA ASP A 110 -19.47 -9.26 9.82
C ASP A 110 -18.50 -10.38 9.35
N GLY A 111 -17.43 -10.62 10.13
CA GLY A 111 -16.45 -11.65 9.83
C GLY A 111 -15.44 -11.28 8.73
N LEU A 112 -15.40 -10.01 8.30
CA LEU A 112 -14.43 -9.49 7.35
C LEU A 112 -13.51 -8.48 8.03
N THR A 113 -12.21 -8.62 7.75
CA THR A 113 -11.19 -7.61 8.05
C THR A 113 -10.91 -6.82 6.78
N GLN A 114 -10.97 -5.50 6.85
CA GLN A 114 -10.77 -4.62 5.70
C GLN A 114 -10.05 -3.33 6.07
N PHE A 115 -9.51 -2.65 5.07
CA PHE A 115 -8.97 -1.31 5.27
C PHE A 115 -10.10 -0.29 5.38
N ALA A 116 -9.96 0.62 6.35
CA ALA A 116 -10.84 1.78 6.47
C ALA A 116 -10.62 2.77 5.32
N PRO A 117 -11.58 3.65 5.03
CA PRO A 117 -11.36 4.77 4.13
C PRO A 117 -10.14 5.60 4.59
N PRO A 118 -9.24 5.99 3.68
CA PRO A 118 -8.00 6.69 4.05
C PRO A 118 -8.21 8.15 4.49
N LEU A 119 -9.42 8.67 4.28
CA LEU A 119 -9.80 10.03 4.66
C LEU A 119 -10.33 10.06 6.09
N LYS A 120 -9.81 10.99 6.90
CA LYS A 120 -10.36 11.32 8.22
C LYS A 120 -10.82 12.76 8.21
N LEU A 121 -12.08 12.97 8.56
CA LEU A 121 -12.72 14.28 8.61
C LEU A 121 -13.06 14.62 10.06
N SER A 122 -12.88 15.86 10.48
CA SER A 122 -13.15 16.30 11.86
C SER A 122 -14.61 16.21 12.24
N GLU A 123 -15.50 16.47 11.28
CA GLU A 123 -16.96 16.56 11.49
C GLU A 123 -17.72 15.32 10.98
N TYR A 124 -17.02 14.27 10.53
CA TYR A 124 -17.65 13.08 9.98
C TYR A 124 -16.86 11.82 10.31
N GLU A 125 -17.53 10.86 10.91
CA GLU A 125 -16.99 9.52 11.17
C GLU A 125 -17.45 8.53 10.11
N PHE A 126 -16.48 7.88 9.46
CA PHE A 126 -16.80 6.81 8.52
C PHE A 126 -17.16 5.53 9.26
N THR A 127 -18.36 5.04 9.00
CA THR A 127 -18.82 3.75 9.50
C THR A 127 -19.08 2.79 8.34
N VAL A 128 -18.69 1.53 8.49
CA VAL A 128 -19.09 0.47 7.56
C VAL A 128 -20.52 0.06 7.92
N ARG A 129 -21.47 0.44 7.09
CA ARG A 129 -22.90 0.18 7.33
C ARG A 129 -23.36 -1.16 6.78
N GLN A 130 -22.65 -1.70 5.81
CA GLN A 130 -23.00 -2.94 5.11
C GLN A 130 -21.74 -3.64 4.64
N THR A 131 -21.75 -4.95 4.71
CA THR A 131 -20.74 -5.79 4.04
C THR A 131 -20.95 -5.81 2.54
N ALA A 132 -19.99 -6.38 1.80
CA ALA A 132 -20.13 -6.59 0.36
C ALA A 132 -21.38 -7.44 0.06
N PRO A 133 -22.37 -6.93 -0.66
CA PRO A 133 -23.60 -7.67 -0.93
C PRO A 133 -23.35 -8.79 -1.93
N ARG A 134 -24.14 -9.84 -1.83
CA ARG A 134 -24.22 -10.85 -2.91
C ARG A 134 -24.92 -10.23 -4.12
N PRO A 135 -24.64 -10.69 -5.35
CA PRO A 135 -25.39 -10.28 -6.52
C PRO A 135 -26.89 -10.46 -6.28
N GLY A 136 -27.68 -9.43 -6.62
CA GLY A 136 -29.12 -9.44 -6.44
C GLY A 136 -29.65 -9.21 -5.00
N GLN A 137 -28.81 -9.22 -3.97
CA GLN A 137 -29.24 -9.14 -2.55
C GLN A 137 -30.12 -7.94 -2.24
N HIS A 138 -29.96 -6.82 -2.92
CA HIS A 138 -30.70 -5.59 -2.67
C HIS A 138 -31.70 -5.24 -3.78
N ASN A 139 -31.96 -6.13 -4.74
CA ASN A 139 -32.82 -5.86 -5.89
C ASN A 139 -34.19 -5.36 -5.45
N GLU A 140 -34.85 -6.07 -4.55
CA GLU A 140 -36.18 -5.71 -4.08
C GLU A 140 -36.19 -4.35 -3.36
N ALA A 141 -35.22 -4.12 -2.46
CA ALA A 141 -35.15 -2.87 -1.71
C ALA A 141 -34.91 -1.67 -2.62
N ILE A 142 -34.02 -1.82 -3.62
CA ILE A 142 -33.71 -0.77 -4.60
C ILE A 142 -34.90 -0.47 -5.50
N LEU A 143 -35.58 -1.49 -6.01
CA LEU A 143 -36.75 -1.32 -6.88
C LEU A 143 -37.92 -0.70 -6.13
N ARG A 144 -38.21 -1.12 -4.89
CA ARG A 144 -39.23 -0.46 -4.04
C ARG A 144 -38.90 1.01 -3.79
N ALA A 145 -37.62 1.34 -3.50
CA ALA A 145 -37.23 2.73 -3.32
C ALA A 145 -37.33 3.55 -4.62
N ALA A 146 -37.23 2.90 -5.77
CA ALA A 146 -37.47 3.51 -7.10
C ALA A 146 -38.98 3.59 -7.49
N GLY A 147 -39.90 3.13 -6.62
CA GLY A 147 -41.35 3.25 -6.84
C GLY A 147 -42.00 2.09 -7.57
N TYR A 148 -41.30 0.96 -7.78
CA TYR A 148 -41.91 -0.22 -8.37
C TYR A 148 -42.86 -0.90 -7.39
N ALA A 149 -44.06 -1.33 -7.86
CA ALA A 149 -44.98 -2.12 -7.10
C ALA A 149 -44.48 -3.56 -6.92
N ALA A 150 -44.99 -4.25 -5.88
CA ALA A 150 -44.55 -5.62 -5.59
C ALA A 150 -44.82 -6.58 -6.78
N GLU A 151 -45.93 -6.39 -7.49
CA GLU A 151 -46.30 -7.18 -8.65
C GLU A 151 -45.34 -6.97 -9.82
N ASP A 152 -44.82 -5.76 -10.00
CA ASP A 152 -43.85 -5.44 -11.04
C ASP A 152 -42.49 -6.10 -10.73
N ILE A 153 -42.05 -6.08 -9.48
CA ILE A 153 -40.81 -6.73 -9.01
C ILE A 153 -40.92 -8.26 -9.22
N ALA A 154 -42.07 -8.86 -8.82
CA ALA A 154 -42.28 -10.29 -9.02
C ALA A 154 -42.27 -10.67 -10.53
N ARG A 155 -42.85 -9.83 -11.39
CA ARG A 155 -42.80 -10.03 -12.86
C ARG A 155 -41.37 -9.95 -13.41
N LEU A 156 -40.57 -8.99 -12.92
CA LEU A 156 -39.16 -8.86 -13.33
C LEU A 156 -38.34 -10.07 -12.88
N GLN A 157 -38.57 -10.57 -11.65
CA GLN A 157 -37.93 -11.79 -11.16
C GLN A 157 -38.31 -13.01 -11.98
N ALA A 158 -39.61 -13.21 -12.26
CA ALA A 158 -40.09 -14.32 -13.06
C ALA A 158 -39.59 -14.28 -14.50
N GLY A 159 -39.35 -13.07 -15.04
CA GLY A 159 -38.78 -12.86 -16.37
C GLY A 159 -37.26 -12.98 -16.44
N GLY A 160 -36.57 -13.29 -15.32
CA GLY A 160 -35.12 -13.41 -15.28
C GLY A 160 -34.36 -12.09 -15.49
N ALA A 161 -35.03 -10.95 -15.32
CA ALA A 161 -34.42 -9.62 -15.42
C ALA A 161 -33.64 -9.22 -14.15
N LEU A 162 -33.84 -9.94 -13.06
CA LEU A 162 -33.16 -9.74 -11.78
C LEU A 162 -32.30 -10.97 -11.48
N GLY A 163 -30.99 -10.74 -11.24
CA GLY A 163 -30.03 -11.77 -10.85
C GLY A 163 -30.00 -12.01 -9.34
#